data_6bdfc4678fee8269c7a87a6a4a937cc2
#
_entry.id   6bdfc4678fee8269c7a87a6a4a937cc2
#
_cell.length_a   1.000
_cell.length_b   1.000
_cell.length_c   1.000
_cell.angle_alpha   90.00
_cell.angle_beta   90.00
_cell.angle_gamma   90.00
#
_symmetry.space_group_name_H-M   'P 1'
#
loop_
_entity.id
_entity.type
_entity.pdbx_description
1 polymer ?
#
loop_
_entity_poly.entity_id
_entity_poly.type
_entity_poly.pdbx_seq_one_letter_code
_entity_poly.pdbx_strand_id
1 'polypeptide(L)'
;SPNKQYQYDHRFDDALYLNHALVQERLKISEKVFESYREEASLYAGPAVIEVFGEKLFSPKVKKESPAYKKEQEELSVSYRRDYSLLQNRYIPQDSYSFTIIAYPIPEIGDNFEDVFEETVKVNTLDMEEYKQIQQHLIDALDLGEKVHVTGRGKNHTDIWIRLHELTEPAKQTNFENCLADVNIPVGEVFTSPKLTGTNGVLHVTQVYLNELRYENLEFSFTDGMVTSYSCSNYEKEEEGRKYIKENILHNRETLPIGEFAIGTNTTAYVMGRKFGIEAKL
;
A
#
# COMPACT_ATOMS: atom_id res chain seq x y z
N SER A 1 -6.23 -33.81 1.82
CA SER A 1 -6.33 -32.87 2.95
C SER A 1 -5.38 -31.71 2.72
N PRO A 2 -5.76 -30.50 3.12
CA PRO A 2 -4.90 -29.33 2.92
C PRO A 2 -3.55 -29.51 3.62
N ASN A 3 -2.49 -29.03 3.01
CA ASN A 3 -1.16 -29.06 3.60
C ASN A 3 -1.15 -28.16 4.84
N LYS A 4 -0.91 -28.77 6.01
CA LYS A 4 -0.88 -28.05 7.29
C LYS A 4 0.20 -26.96 7.37
N GLN A 5 1.22 -27.03 6.54
CA GLN A 5 2.27 -26.00 6.47
C GLN A 5 1.72 -24.66 5.99
N TYR A 6 0.69 -24.62 5.15
CA TYR A 6 0.06 -23.37 4.70
C TYR A 6 -0.63 -22.58 5.81
N GLN A 7 -0.75 -23.12 7.02
CA GLN A 7 -1.25 -22.40 8.18
C GLN A 7 -0.21 -21.54 8.89
N TYR A 8 1.06 -21.65 8.48
CA TYR A 8 2.17 -20.93 9.11
C TYR A 8 2.72 -19.85 8.21
N ASP A 9 3.31 -18.83 8.84
CA ASP A 9 3.98 -17.75 8.17
C ASP A 9 5.26 -18.23 7.47
N HIS A 10 5.35 -18.02 6.16
CA HIS A 10 6.48 -18.38 5.30
C HIS A 10 7.11 -17.16 4.62
N ARG A 11 6.70 -15.94 5.00
CA ARG A 11 7.12 -14.70 4.33
C ARG A 11 8.63 -14.47 4.37
N PHE A 12 9.32 -15.04 5.35
CA PHE A 12 10.75 -14.87 5.56
C PHE A 12 11.55 -16.18 5.42
N ASP A 13 11.02 -17.17 4.72
CA ASP A 13 11.72 -18.45 4.54
C ASP A 13 13.06 -18.29 3.83
N ASP A 14 13.22 -17.29 2.99
CA ASP A 14 14.48 -16.98 2.34
C ASP A 14 15.57 -16.48 3.31
N ALA A 15 15.23 -16.10 4.54
CA ALA A 15 16.21 -15.83 5.62
C ALA A 15 17.15 -17.01 5.89
N LEU A 16 16.73 -18.24 5.53
CA LEU A 16 17.56 -19.43 5.65
C LEU A 16 18.79 -19.41 4.75
N TYR A 17 18.75 -18.71 3.62
CA TYR A 17 19.79 -18.72 2.60
C TYR A 17 20.17 -17.36 2.03
N LEU A 18 19.45 -16.29 2.38
CA LEU A 18 19.74 -14.94 1.91
C LEU A 18 21.11 -14.47 2.41
N ASN A 19 22.03 -14.23 1.49
CA ASN A 19 23.36 -13.72 1.74
C ASN A 19 23.87 -12.91 0.53
N HIS A 20 25.00 -12.20 0.71
CA HIS A 20 25.57 -11.34 -0.33
C HIS A 20 25.87 -12.10 -1.63
N ALA A 21 26.41 -13.32 -1.55
CA ALA A 21 26.74 -14.10 -2.73
C ALA A 21 25.50 -14.43 -3.58
N LEU A 22 24.40 -14.83 -2.91
CA LEU A 22 23.14 -15.10 -3.57
C LEU A 22 22.56 -13.84 -4.23
N VAL A 23 22.59 -12.69 -3.55
CA VAL A 23 22.11 -11.42 -4.10
C VAL A 23 22.92 -11.01 -5.34
N GLN A 24 24.24 -11.10 -5.26
CA GLN A 24 25.10 -10.79 -6.42
C GLN A 24 24.83 -11.72 -7.59
N GLU A 25 24.65 -13.02 -7.37
CA GLU A 25 24.35 -13.97 -8.45
C GLU A 25 22.94 -13.71 -9.03
N ARG A 26 21.93 -13.39 -8.23
CA ARG A 26 20.60 -12.99 -8.70
C ARG A 26 20.67 -11.77 -9.61
N LEU A 27 21.35 -10.70 -9.20
CA LEU A 27 21.53 -9.49 -10.02
C LEU A 27 22.24 -9.80 -11.34
N LYS A 28 23.32 -10.58 -11.29
CA LYS A 28 24.07 -10.98 -12.49
C LYS A 28 23.23 -11.84 -13.46
N ILE A 29 22.42 -12.75 -12.93
CA ILE A 29 21.50 -13.55 -13.76
C ILE A 29 20.44 -12.64 -14.38
N SER A 30 19.85 -11.74 -13.58
CA SER A 30 18.86 -10.79 -14.08
C SER A 30 19.41 -9.88 -15.17
N GLU A 31 20.64 -9.39 -15.01
CA GLU A 31 21.32 -8.59 -16.03
C GLU A 31 21.50 -9.37 -17.34
N LYS A 32 21.93 -10.63 -17.27
CA LYS A 32 22.04 -11.49 -18.45
C LYS A 32 20.70 -11.72 -19.12
N VAL A 33 19.63 -11.91 -18.35
CA VAL A 33 18.28 -12.09 -18.90
C VAL A 33 17.83 -10.82 -19.60
N PHE A 34 17.93 -9.67 -18.95
CA PHE A 34 17.59 -8.38 -19.57
C PHE A 34 18.42 -8.11 -20.84
N GLU A 35 19.69 -8.47 -20.82
CA GLU A 35 20.55 -8.33 -22.00
C GLU A 35 20.10 -9.23 -23.15
N SER A 36 19.66 -10.46 -22.85
CA SER A 36 19.16 -11.41 -23.85
C SER A 36 17.80 -11.01 -24.43
N TYR A 37 17.01 -10.23 -23.69
CA TYR A 37 15.69 -9.75 -24.07
C TYR A 37 15.63 -8.21 -24.12
N ARG A 38 16.73 -7.59 -24.52
CA ARG A 38 16.87 -6.13 -24.55
C ARG A 38 15.82 -5.44 -25.44
N GLU A 39 15.52 -6.04 -26.58
CA GLU A 39 14.54 -5.49 -27.51
C GLU A 39 13.13 -5.53 -26.89
N GLU A 40 12.73 -6.67 -26.37
CA GLU A 40 11.43 -6.85 -25.70
C GLU A 40 11.30 -5.98 -24.47
N ALA A 41 12.36 -5.88 -23.67
CA ALA A 41 12.39 -5.01 -22.49
C ALA A 41 12.22 -3.52 -22.88
N SER A 42 12.81 -3.10 -23.98
CA SER A 42 12.68 -1.71 -24.45
C SER A 42 11.28 -1.35 -24.96
N LEU A 43 10.50 -2.36 -25.34
CA LEU A 43 9.12 -2.23 -25.80
C LEU A 43 8.10 -2.45 -24.67
N TYR A 44 8.57 -2.84 -23.47
CA TYR A 44 7.69 -3.14 -22.38
C TYR A 44 7.09 -1.87 -21.78
N ALA A 45 5.79 -1.69 -21.97
CA ALA A 45 5.05 -0.50 -21.54
C ALA A 45 4.46 -0.64 -20.11
N GLY A 46 4.69 -1.76 -19.45
CA GLY A 46 4.23 -2.02 -18.08
C GLY A 46 3.14 -3.10 -17.99
N PRO A 47 2.78 -3.53 -16.78
CA PRO A 47 1.81 -4.58 -16.56
C PRO A 47 0.37 -4.07 -16.58
N ALA A 48 -0.56 -4.92 -17.04
CA ALA A 48 -1.97 -4.85 -16.67
C ALA A 48 -2.24 -5.94 -15.63
N VAL A 49 -2.67 -5.56 -14.45
CA VAL A 49 -2.85 -6.46 -13.30
C VAL A 49 -4.33 -6.56 -12.96
N ILE A 50 -4.83 -7.77 -12.78
CA ILE A 50 -6.14 -8.00 -12.18
C ILE A 50 -5.89 -8.42 -10.74
N GLU A 51 -6.22 -7.53 -9.80
CA GLU A 51 -6.22 -7.85 -8.37
C GLU A 51 -7.55 -8.47 -8.00
N VAL A 52 -7.51 -9.61 -7.32
CA VAL A 52 -8.72 -10.26 -6.84
C VAL A 52 -8.92 -9.97 -5.36
N PHE A 53 -10.17 -9.82 -4.95
CA PHE A 53 -10.53 -9.61 -3.55
C PHE A 53 -11.70 -10.49 -3.11
N GLY A 54 -11.89 -10.61 -1.80
CA GLY A 54 -12.97 -11.42 -1.24
C GLY A 54 -12.51 -12.78 -0.71
N GLU A 55 -11.22 -13.07 -0.77
CA GLU A 55 -10.63 -14.27 -0.16
C GLU A 55 -10.95 -14.34 1.34
N LYS A 56 -10.99 -15.58 1.85
CA LYS A 56 -11.09 -15.76 3.29
C LYS A 56 -9.87 -15.15 3.94
N LEU A 57 -10.13 -14.22 4.87
CA LEU A 57 -9.08 -13.59 5.64
C LEU A 57 -8.22 -14.66 6.32
N PHE A 58 -6.97 -14.72 5.89
CA PHE A 58 -6.00 -15.65 6.40
C PHE A 58 -5.00 -14.88 7.27
N SER A 59 -4.86 -15.31 8.51
CA SER A 59 -3.79 -14.82 9.39
C SER A 59 -2.85 -15.98 9.66
N PRO A 60 -1.65 -15.99 9.04
CA PRO A 60 -0.71 -17.07 9.22
C PRO A 60 -0.23 -17.12 10.69
N LYS A 61 -0.12 -18.34 11.22
CA LYS A 61 0.42 -18.53 12.57
C LYS A 61 1.94 -18.37 12.54
N VAL A 62 2.43 -17.42 13.32
CA VAL A 62 3.87 -17.27 13.54
C VAL A 62 4.31 -18.32 14.56
N LYS A 63 5.22 -19.19 14.17
CA LYS A 63 5.88 -20.12 15.08
C LYS A 63 7.16 -19.51 15.63
N LYS A 64 7.53 -19.89 16.84
CA LYS A 64 8.80 -19.48 17.45
C LYS A 64 10.01 -19.88 16.59
N GLU A 65 9.88 -20.95 15.82
CA GLU A 65 10.89 -21.51 14.93
C GLU A 65 10.84 -20.92 13.52
N SER A 66 9.85 -20.05 13.20
CA SER A 66 9.77 -19.41 11.89
C SER A 66 11.00 -18.58 11.60
N PRO A 67 11.59 -18.68 10.40
CA PRO A 67 12.69 -17.83 10.02
C PRO A 67 12.33 -16.35 10.11
N ALA A 68 13.28 -15.55 10.54
CA ALA A 68 13.18 -14.09 10.53
C ALA A 68 14.49 -13.51 9.99
N TYR A 69 14.41 -12.38 9.29
CA TYR A 69 15.61 -11.69 8.86
C TYR A 69 16.42 -11.20 10.07
N LYS A 70 17.72 -11.40 9.99
CA LYS A 70 18.67 -10.64 10.80
C LYS A 70 18.79 -9.23 10.22
N LYS A 71 19.23 -8.27 11.02
CA LYS A 71 19.41 -6.88 10.58
C LYS A 71 20.19 -6.76 9.27
N GLU A 72 21.30 -7.50 9.14
CA GLU A 72 22.11 -7.54 7.92
C GLU A 72 21.32 -8.06 6.70
N GLN A 73 20.43 -9.02 6.90
CA GLN A 73 19.58 -9.57 5.83
C GLN A 73 18.45 -8.60 5.44
N GLU A 74 17.90 -7.83 6.38
CA GLU A 74 16.95 -6.76 6.10
C GLU A 74 17.61 -5.67 5.23
N GLU A 75 18.80 -5.21 5.63
CA GLU A 75 19.57 -4.22 4.86
C GLU A 75 19.93 -4.77 3.47
N LEU A 76 20.31 -6.03 3.38
CA LEU A 76 20.62 -6.71 2.12
C LEU A 76 19.39 -6.84 1.22
N SER A 77 18.22 -7.17 1.76
CA SER A 77 16.96 -7.25 1.03
C SER A 77 16.55 -5.90 0.46
N VAL A 78 16.71 -4.82 1.24
CA VAL A 78 16.45 -3.43 0.77
C VAL A 78 17.43 -3.05 -0.34
N SER A 79 18.73 -3.33 -0.13
CA SER A 79 19.77 -3.06 -1.14
C SER A 79 19.50 -3.82 -2.43
N TYR A 80 19.14 -5.11 -2.35
CA TYR A 80 18.80 -5.91 -3.51
C TYR A 80 17.63 -5.33 -4.32
N ARG A 81 16.55 -4.93 -3.66
CA ARG A 81 15.40 -4.32 -4.34
C ARG A 81 15.77 -3.03 -5.06
N ARG A 82 16.54 -2.16 -4.41
CA ARG A 82 17.06 -0.93 -5.03
C ARG A 82 17.93 -1.24 -6.26
N ASP A 83 18.90 -2.13 -6.11
CA ASP A 83 19.87 -2.45 -7.16
C ASP A 83 19.18 -3.18 -8.34
N TYR A 84 18.18 -4.02 -8.05
CA TYR A 84 17.34 -4.64 -9.07
C TYR A 84 16.50 -3.59 -9.83
N SER A 85 15.89 -2.65 -9.13
CA SER A 85 15.14 -1.55 -9.77
C SER A 85 16.03 -0.69 -10.66
N LEU A 86 17.24 -0.35 -10.19
CA LEU A 86 18.21 0.38 -11.01
C LEU A 86 18.67 -0.43 -12.24
N LEU A 87 18.79 -1.74 -12.09
CA LEU A 87 19.08 -2.64 -13.21
C LEU A 87 17.94 -2.63 -14.22
N GLN A 88 16.70 -2.83 -13.76
CA GLN A 88 15.50 -2.84 -14.59
C GLN A 88 15.35 -1.54 -15.38
N ASN A 89 15.56 -0.38 -14.75
CA ASN A 89 15.44 0.94 -15.36
C ASN A 89 16.46 1.21 -16.48
N ARG A 90 17.54 0.41 -16.57
CA ARG A 90 18.48 0.48 -17.69
C ARG A 90 17.94 -0.14 -18.99
N TYR A 91 16.96 -1.03 -18.89
CA TYR A 91 16.42 -1.78 -20.01
C TYR A 91 14.98 -1.41 -20.35
N ILE A 92 14.20 -0.99 -19.36
CA ILE A 92 12.81 -0.59 -19.52
C ILE A 92 12.75 0.94 -19.39
N PRO A 93 12.38 1.66 -20.47
CA PRO A 93 12.26 3.13 -20.44
C PRO A 93 11.16 3.57 -19.49
N GLN A 94 11.51 4.39 -18.51
CA GLN A 94 10.57 4.82 -17.47
C GLN A 94 9.53 5.84 -17.98
N ASP A 95 9.86 6.62 -18.98
CA ASP A 95 8.97 7.58 -19.65
C ASP A 95 7.92 6.92 -20.55
N SER A 96 8.14 5.65 -20.89
CA SER A 96 7.20 4.82 -21.65
C SER A 96 6.53 3.73 -20.79
N TYR A 97 6.87 3.69 -19.49
CA TYR A 97 6.36 2.70 -18.56
C TYR A 97 5.12 3.22 -17.85
N SER A 98 4.09 2.43 -17.87
CA SER A 98 2.87 2.64 -17.11
C SER A 98 2.41 1.32 -16.51
N PHE A 99 1.39 1.34 -15.69
CA PHE A 99 0.71 0.14 -15.23
C PHE A 99 -0.76 0.44 -15.03
N THR A 100 -1.57 -0.61 -15.11
CA THR A 100 -2.99 -0.53 -14.81
C THR A 100 -3.35 -1.66 -13.88
N ILE A 101 -4.05 -1.35 -12.81
CA ILE A 101 -4.56 -2.33 -11.85
C ILE A 101 -6.08 -2.24 -11.85
N ILE A 102 -6.76 -3.37 -12.00
CA ILE A 102 -8.21 -3.47 -11.92
C ILE A 102 -8.59 -4.50 -10.86
N ALA A 103 -9.54 -4.17 -9.99
CA ALA A 103 -9.99 -5.04 -8.92
C ALA A 103 -11.28 -5.79 -9.29
N TYR A 104 -11.33 -7.10 -8.99
CA TYR A 104 -12.52 -7.93 -9.14
C TYR A 104 -12.72 -8.88 -7.94
N PRO A 105 -13.97 -9.11 -7.51
CA PRO A 105 -14.25 -10.10 -6.49
C PRO A 105 -14.09 -11.53 -7.03
N ILE A 106 -13.80 -12.46 -6.13
CA ILE A 106 -13.81 -13.90 -6.40
C ILE A 106 -14.99 -14.58 -5.68
N PRO A 107 -15.41 -15.78 -6.10
CA PRO A 107 -16.57 -16.47 -5.51
C PRO A 107 -16.45 -16.71 -4.00
N GLU A 108 -15.23 -16.78 -3.46
CA GLU A 108 -14.95 -16.92 -2.04
C GLU A 108 -15.43 -15.75 -1.19
N ILE A 109 -15.83 -14.63 -1.81
CA ILE A 109 -16.38 -13.46 -1.11
C ILE A 109 -17.69 -13.82 -0.38
N GLY A 110 -18.44 -14.79 -0.89
CA GLY A 110 -19.65 -15.35 -0.26
C GLY A 110 -20.83 -15.50 -1.22
N ASP A 111 -21.98 -15.81 -0.64
CA ASP A 111 -23.22 -16.14 -1.39
C ASP A 111 -23.71 -15.00 -2.29
N ASN A 112 -23.30 -13.76 -2.02
CA ASN A 112 -23.67 -12.57 -2.80
C ASN A 112 -22.63 -12.26 -3.92
N PHE A 113 -21.81 -13.23 -4.32
CA PHE A 113 -20.75 -13.00 -5.31
C PHE A 113 -21.26 -12.36 -6.59
N GLU A 114 -22.36 -12.84 -7.18
CA GLU A 114 -22.91 -12.34 -8.43
C GLU A 114 -23.30 -10.85 -8.31
N ASP A 115 -24.02 -10.51 -7.23
CA ASP A 115 -24.43 -9.13 -6.96
C ASP A 115 -23.22 -8.20 -6.73
N VAL A 116 -22.22 -8.68 -5.97
CA VAL A 116 -20.98 -7.93 -5.72
C VAL A 116 -20.20 -7.74 -7.02
N PHE A 117 -20.12 -8.77 -7.86
CA PHE A 117 -19.44 -8.68 -9.15
C PHE A 117 -20.12 -7.66 -10.08
N GLU A 118 -21.46 -7.70 -10.20
CA GLU A 118 -22.21 -6.72 -11.01
C GLU A 118 -22.00 -5.28 -10.52
N GLU A 119 -22.03 -5.05 -9.21
CA GLU A 119 -21.78 -3.72 -8.65
C GLU A 119 -20.31 -3.30 -8.85
N THR A 120 -19.36 -4.24 -8.75
CA THR A 120 -17.94 -3.98 -9.03
C THR A 120 -17.74 -3.53 -10.49
N VAL A 121 -18.41 -4.17 -11.44
CA VAL A 121 -18.37 -3.75 -12.85
C VAL A 121 -18.86 -2.31 -12.99
N LYS A 122 -19.94 -1.92 -12.32
CA LYS A 122 -20.43 -0.53 -12.33
C LYS A 122 -19.43 0.45 -11.74
N VAL A 123 -18.81 0.08 -10.61
CA VAL A 123 -17.76 0.89 -9.96
C VAL A 123 -16.52 1.02 -10.86
N ASN A 124 -16.14 -0.05 -11.55
CA ASN A 124 -14.97 -0.05 -12.45
C ASN A 124 -15.20 0.69 -13.76
N THR A 125 -16.46 0.98 -14.12
CA THR A 125 -16.84 1.65 -15.38
C THR A 125 -17.40 3.05 -15.16
N LEU A 126 -17.06 3.71 -14.05
CA LEU A 126 -17.41 5.10 -13.78
C LEU A 126 -16.79 6.04 -14.83
N ASP A 127 -17.45 7.16 -15.08
CA ASP A 127 -16.98 8.16 -16.03
C ASP A 127 -15.68 8.82 -15.51
N MET A 128 -14.57 8.45 -16.14
CA MET A 128 -13.25 8.94 -15.78
C MET A 128 -13.11 10.46 -15.96
N GLU A 129 -13.72 11.04 -16.99
CA GLU A 129 -13.63 12.48 -17.26
C GLU A 129 -14.42 13.29 -16.23
N GLU A 130 -15.55 12.78 -15.76
CA GLU A 130 -16.30 13.39 -14.66
C GLU A 130 -15.48 13.35 -13.35
N TYR A 131 -14.91 12.19 -13.01
CA TYR A 131 -14.05 12.06 -11.83
C TYR A 131 -12.80 12.93 -11.90
N LYS A 132 -12.19 13.03 -13.07
CA LYS A 132 -11.05 13.92 -13.28
C LYS A 132 -11.36 15.37 -12.92
N GLN A 133 -12.54 15.85 -13.30
CA GLN A 133 -12.97 17.20 -12.98
C GLN A 133 -13.28 17.37 -11.49
N ILE A 134 -14.00 16.41 -10.89
CA ILE A 134 -14.33 16.43 -9.45
C ILE A 134 -13.02 16.42 -8.63
N GLN A 135 -12.11 15.53 -8.94
CA GLN A 135 -10.81 15.41 -8.26
C GLN A 135 -9.95 16.66 -8.47
N GLN A 136 -9.97 17.25 -9.67
CA GLN A 136 -9.23 18.48 -9.92
C GLN A 136 -9.75 19.65 -9.08
N HIS A 137 -11.05 19.81 -8.93
CA HIS A 137 -11.62 20.82 -8.03
C HIS A 137 -11.18 20.62 -6.57
N LEU A 138 -11.07 19.37 -6.13
CA LEU A 138 -10.56 19.04 -4.81
C LEU A 138 -9.07 19.41 -4.68
N ILE A 139 -8.27 19.06 -5.67
CA ILE A 139 -6.84 19.40 -5.74
C ILE A 139 -6.64 20.92 -5.71
N ASP A 140 -7.39 21.66 -6.54
CA ASP A 140 -7.31 23.12 -6.61
C ASP A 140 -7.60 23.75 -5.23
N ALA A 141 -8.55 23.21 -4.49
CA ALA A 141 -8.86 23.68 -3.13
C ALA A 141 -7.76 23.31 -2.11
N LEU A 142 -7.19 22.10 -2.22
CA LEU A 142 -6.13 21.61 -1.34
C LEU A 142 -4.81 22.36 -1.56
N ASP A 143 -4.49 22.71 -2.80
CA ASP A 143 -3.27 23.44 -3.17
C ASP A 143 -3.25 24.88 -2.66
N LEU A 144 -4.40 25.44 -2.30
CA LEU A 144 -4.48 26.74 -1.60
C LEU A 144 -4.10 26.64 -0.12
N GLY A 145 -4.06 25.41 0.41
CA GLY A 145 -3.80 25.14 1.83
C GLY A 145 -2.31 24.91 2.11
N GLU A 146 -1.93 25.15 3.36
CA GLU A 146 -0.61 24.78 3.86
C GLU A 146 -0.61 23.44 4.59
N LYS A 147 -1.78 23.00 5.03
CA LYS A 147 -1.97 21.79 5.82
C LYS A 147 -3.42 21.31 5.73
N VAL A 148 -3.60 20.01 5.92
CA VAL A 148 -4.91 19.36 6.01
C VAL A 148 -5.10 18.80 7.41
N HIS A 149 -6.26 19.03 8.02
CA HIS A 149 -6.64 18.44 9.29
C HIS A 149 -7.55 17.23 9.05
N VAL A 150 -7.12 16.07 9.47
CA VAL A 150 -7.89 14.83 9.36
C VAL A 150 -8.39 14.42 10.73
N THR A 151 -9.72 14.28 10.84
CA THR A 151 -10.37 13.84 12.09
C THR A 151 -11.20 12.59 11.86
N GLY A 152 -11.13 11.65 12.79
CA GLY A 152 -11.93 10.42 12.78
C GLY A 152 -13.38 10.66 13.14
N ARG A 153 -14.23 9.66 12.89
CA ARG A 153 -15.64 9.65 13.29
C ARG A 153 -16.00 8.39 14.06
N GLY A 154 -16.97 8.51 14.97
CA GLY A 154 -17.49 7.38 15.75
C GLY A 154 -16.41 6.79 16.65
N LYS A 155 -16.02 5.54 16.40
CA LYS A 155 -14.96 4.85 17.15
C LYS A 155 -13.55 5.16 16.63
N ASN A 156 -13.43 5.80 15.48
CA ASN A 156 -12.14 6.22 14.94
C ASN A 156 -11.79 7.59 15.57
N HIS A 157 -10.65 7.67 16.23
CA HIS A 157 -10.18 8.88 16.91
C HIS A 157 -8.91 9.47 16.30
N THR A 158 -8.75 9.28 14.98
CA THR A 158 -7.73 9.99 14.22
C THR A 158 -7.85 11.50 14.46
N ASP A 159 -6.73 12.13 14.73
CA ASP A 159 -6.58 13.58 14.83
C ASP A 159 -5.15 13.94 14.42
N ILE A 160 -4.97 14.24 13.13
CA ILE A 160 -3.65 14.48 12.54
C ILE A 160 -3.68 15.68 11.60
N TRP A 161 -2.64 16.50 11.70
CA TRP A 161 -2.36 17.57 10.78
C TRP A 161 -1.30 17.13 9.77
N ILE A 162 -1.65 17.10 8.49
CA ILE A 162 -0.78 16.79 7.36
C ILE A 162 -0.24 18.09 6.78
N ARG A 163 1.06 18.28 6.81
CA ARG A 163 1.72 19.45 6.22
C ARG A 163 1.93 19.24 4.73
N LEU A 164 1.52 20.23 3.92
CA LEU A 164 1.73 20.23 2.47
C LEU A 164 3.03 20.95 2.12
N HIS A 165 3.56 20.67 0.93
CA HIS A 165 4.69 21.40 0.40
C HIS A 165 4.26 22.80 -0.09
N GLU A 166 5.15 23.77 0.02
CA GLU A 166 4.93 25.10 -0.53
C GLU A 166 5.06 25.06 -2.05
N LEU A 167 4.04 25.55 -2.76
CA LEU A 167 4.07 25.68 -4.21
C LEU A 167 4.72 27.01 -4.57
N THR A 168 5.94 26.97 -5.06
CA THR A 168 6.70 28.18 -5.45
C THR A 168 6.24 28.75 -6.79
N GLU A 169 5.71 27.90 -7.66
CA GLU A 169 5.12 28.24 -8.95
C GLU A 169 3.71 27.59 -9.09
N PRO A 170 2.68 28.11 -8.41
CA PRO A 170 1.35 27.45 -8.36
C PRO A 170 0.71 27.20 -9.74
N ALA A 171 1.09 27.99 -10.75
CA ALA A 171 0.60 27.79 -12.13
C ALA A 171 1.19 26.55 -12.83
N LYS A 172 2.22 25.94 -12.27
CA LYS A 172 2.95 24.80 -12.87
C LYS A 172 3.11 23.61 -11.91
N GLN A 173 2.76 23.81 -10.65
CA GLN A 173 2.97 22.83 -9.59
C GLN A 173 1.66 22.50 -8.90
N THR A 174 1.54 21.29 -8.42
CA THR A 174 0.48 20.83 -7.53
C THR A 174 1.07 19.94 -6.44
N ASN A 175 0.44 19.90 -5.30
CA ASN A 175 0.80 18.95 -4.25
C ASN A 175 0.22 17.54 -4.50
N PHE A 176 -0.90 17.46 -5.24
CA PHE A 176 -1.65 16.22 -5.34
C PHE A 176 -1.65 15.66 -6.76
N GLU A 177 -1.50 14.35 -6.84
CA GLU A 177 -1.76 13.59 -8.06
C GLU A 177 -3.26 13.34 -8.19
N ASN A 178 -3.77 13.53 -9.42
CA ASN A 178 -5.12 13.18 -9.80
C ASN A 178 -5.11 11.73 -10.32
N CYS A 179 -5.38 10.75 -9.44
CA CYS A 179 -5.32 9.34 -9.78
C CYS A 179 -6.55 8.94 -10.59
N LEU A 180 -6.32 8.61 -11.85
CA LEU A 180 -7.34 8.26 -12.83
C LEU A 180 -7.33 6.77 -13.15
N ALA A 181 -8.33 6.33 -13.91
CA ALA A 181 -8.50 4.93 -14.30
C ALA A 181 -7.46 4.42 -15.34
N ASP A 182 -6.50 5.23 -15.70
CA ASP A 182 -5.32 4.81 -16.47
C ASP A 182 -4.27 4.09 -15.59
N VAL A 183 -4.36 4.25 -14.27
CA VAL A 183 -3.51 3.56 -13.29
C VAL A 183 -4.33 2.63 -12.42
N ASN A 184 -5.33 3.14 -11.69
CA ASN A 184 -6.17 2.36 -10.78
C ASN A 184 -7.62 2.31 -11.26
N ILE A 185 -8.15 1.12 -11.43
CA ILE A 185 -9.57 0.86 -11.72
C ILE A 185 -10.16 0.11 -10.51
N PRO A 186 -11.15 0.69 -9.82
CA PRO A 186 -11.88 1.92 -10.15
C PRO A 186 -11.10 3.22 -9.93
N VAL A 187 -11.47 4.27 -10.67
CA VAL A 187 -11.02 5.64 -10.43
C VAL A 187 -11.49 6.13 -9.07
N GLY A 188 -10.75 7.02 -8.46
CA GLY A 188 -11.30 7.74 -7.31
C GLY A 188 -10.35 8.00 -6.15
N GLU A 189 -9.22 8.64 -6.44
CA GLU A 189 -8.24 9.02 -5.43
C GLU A 189 -7.49 10.28 -5.84
N VAL A 190 -7.20 11.13 -4.86
CA VAL A 190 -6.16 12.15 -4.96
C VAL A 190 -5.15 11.92 -3.83
N PHE A 191 -3.86 11.93 -4.14
CA PHE A 191 -2.83 11.59 -3.16
C PHE A 191 -1.60 12.49 -3.26
N THR A 192 -0.85 12.55 -2.18
CA THR A 192 0.41 13.32 -2.08
C THR A 192 1.39 12.64 -1.12
N SER A 193 2.68 12.90 -1.32
CA SER A 193 3.69 12.65 -0.29
C SER A 193 3.76 13.87 0.62
N PRO A 194 3.33 13.79 1.89
CA PRO A 194 3.31 14.95 2.76
C PRO A 194 4.70 15.45 3.12
N LYS A 195 4.80 16.74 3.43
CA LYS A 195 5.99 17.29 4.06
C LYS A 195 6.11 16.73 5.47
N LEU A 196 7.22 16.08 5.80
CA LEU A 196 7.39 15.44 7.10
C LEU A 196 7.36 16.46 8.24
N THR A 197 8.24 17.47 8.18
CA THR A 197 8.30 18.54 9.20
C THR A 197 6.99 19.29 9.27
N GLY A 198 6.36 19.27 10.43
CA GLY A 198 5.07 19.90 10.68
C GLY A 198 3.86 18.97 10.50
N THR A 199 4.07 17.71 10.06
CA THR A 199 3.03 16.67 10.08
C THR A 199 3.01 16.00 11.45
N ASN A 200 1.92 16.24 12.22
CA ASN A 200 1.83 15.83 13.62
C ASN A 200 0.41 15.36 13.97
N GLY A 201 0.33 14.39 14.86
CA GLY A 201 -0.94 13.92 15.39
C GLY A 201 -1.05 12.41 15.50
N VAL A 202 -2.27 11.93 15.56
CA VAL A 202 -2.59 10.50 15.75
C VAL A 202 -3.38 9.99 14.55
N LEU A 203 -2.92 8.90 13.98
CA LEU A 203 -3.65 8.09 13.02
C LEU A 203 -4.18 6.84 13.74
N HIS A 204 -5.50 6.67 13.75
CA HIS A 204 -6.16 5.51 14.30
C HIS A 204 -6.98 4.79 13.20
N VAL A 205 -6.80 3.48 13.10
CA VAL A 205 -7.54 2.61 12.17
C VAL A 205 -8.25 1.52 12.97
N THR A 206 -9.57 1.47 12.87
CA THR A 206 -10.37 0.50 13.64
C THR A 206 -10.08 -0.94 13.27
N GLN A 207 -9.88 -1.21 11.98
CA GLN A 207 -9.45 -2.51 11.46
C GLN A 207 -8.75 -2.31 10.11
N VAL A 208 -7.64 -3.00 9.91
CA VAL A 208 -6.90 -3.01 8.63
C VAL A 208 -6.14 -4.32 8.49
N TYR A 209 -5.92 -4.73 7.23
CA TYR A 209 -5.05 -5.83 6.86
C TYR A 209 -3.80 -5.28 6.19
N LEU A 210 -2.64 -5.57 6.77
CA LEU A 210 -1.35 -5.18 6.22
C LEU A 210 -0.50 -6.45 6.05
N ASN A 211 -0.09 -6.74 4.81
CA ASN A 211 0.64 -7.97 4.48
C ASN A 211 -0.05 -9.23 5.03
N GLU A 212 -1.36 -9.37 4.79
CA GLU A 212 -2.22 -10.47 5.25
C GLU A 212 -2.42 -10.54 6.77
N LEU A 213 -1.79 -9.69 7.55
CA LEU A 213 -1.97 -9.63 9.00
C LEU A 213 -3.06 -8.64 9.37
N ARG A 214 -3.99 -9.10 10.20
CA ARG A 214 -5.07 -8.27 10.74
C ARG A 214 -4.58 -7.44 11.91
N TYR A 215 -4.91 -6.16 11.87
CA TYR A 215 -4.72 -5.22 12.98
C TYR A 215 -6.07 -4.67 13.44
N GLU A 216 -6.25 -4.58 14.76
CA GLU A 216 -7.44 -4.03 15.39
C GLU A 216 -7.04 -2.81 16.23
N ASN A 217 -7.77 -1.71 16.06
CA ASN A 217 -7.49 -0.43 16.70
C ASN A 217 -6.00 -0.07 16.60
N LEU A 218 -5.48 -0.16 15.37
CA LEU A 218 -4.10 0.19 15.09
C LEU A 218 -3.94 1.71 15.22
N GLU A 219 -3.01 2.14 16.04
CA GLU A 219 -2.75 3.54 16.29
C GLU A 219 -1.27 3.87 16.10
N PHE A 220 -1.01 5.00 15.46
CA PHE A 220 0.31 5.59 15.33
C PHE A 220 0.26 7.06 15.74
N SER A 221 1.21 7.50 16.58
CA SER A 221 1.47 8.92 16.80
C SER A 221 2.63 9.38 15.94
N PHE A 222 2.48 10.56 15.35
CA PHE A 222 3.50 11.17 14.49
C PHE A 222 3.97 12.50 15.09
N THR A 223 5.29 12.72 15.03
CA THR A 223 5.93 13.99 15.27
C THR A 223 6.86 14.28 14.12
N ASP A 224 6.68 15.44 13.47
CA ASP A 224 7.39 15.80 12.24
C ASP A 224 7.41 14.67 11.21
N GLY A 225 6.25 14.06 11.00
CA GLY A 225 6.02 13.00 10.04
C GLY A 225 6.64 11.64 10.39
N MET A 226 7.30 11.53 11.55
CA MET A 226 7.93 10.30 12.00
C MET A 226 7.10 9.61 13.09
N VAL A 227 6.98 8.30 13.02
CA VAL A 227 6.29 7.51 14.05
C VAL A 227 7.04 7.62 15.37
N THR A 228 6.36 8.06 16.43
CA THR A 228 6.92 8.19 17.77
C THR A 228 6.31 7.23 18.79
N SER A 229 5.08 6.79 18.57
CA SER A 229 4.47 5.71 19.34
C SER A 229 3.49 4.93 18.49
N TYR A 230 3.19 3.72 18.93
CA TYR A 230 2.24 2.84 18.25
C TYR A 230 1.64 1.81 19.21
N SER A 231 0.40 1.41 18.92
CA SER A 231 -0.32 0.37 19.65
C SER A 231 -1.35 -0.35 18.78
N CYS A 232 -1.81 -1.50 19.20
CA CYS A 232 -2.98 -2.20 18.65
C CYS A 232 -3.68 -3.01 19.73
N SER A 233 -4.92 -3.41 19.50
CA SER A 233 -5.71 -4.22 20.43
C SER A 233 -5.76 -5.72 20.08
N ASN A 234 -4.85 -6.19 19.23
CA ASN A 234 -4.76 -7.61 18.88
C ASN A 234 -4.40 -8.54 20.06
N TYR A 235 -3.79 -7.98 21.11
CA TYR A 235 -3.26 -8.72 22.26
C TYR A 235 -3.73 -8.05 23.56
N GLU A 236 -3.94 -8.86 24.61
CA GLU A 236 -4.26 -8.35 25.94
C GLU A 236 -3.13 -7.54 26.56
N LYS A 237 -1.88 -7.95 26.27
CA LYS A 237 -0.69 -7.24 26.74
C LYS A 237 -0.18 -6.24 25.72
N GLU A 238 -0.06 -5.02 26.12
CA GLU A 238 0.43 -3.92 25.26
C GLU A 238 1.81 -4.23 24.64
N GLU A 239 2.70 -4.85 25.41
CA GLU A 239 4.04 -5.22 24.93
C GLU A 239 4.01 -6.21 23.77
N GLU A 240 3.06 -7.17 23.79
CA GLU A 240 2.89 -8.14 22.70
C GLU A 240 2.36 -7.44 21.43
N GLY A 241 1.41 -6.51 21.60
CA GLY A 241 0.91 -5.68 20.50
C GLY A 241 1.99 -4.78 19.89
N ARG A 242 2.79 -4.12 20.74
CA ARG A 242 3.93 -3.31 20.29
C ARG A 242 4.97 -4.16 19.55
N LYS A 243 5.30 -5.32 20.07
CA LYS A 243 6.22 -6.25 19.39
C LYS A 243 5.68 -6.66 18.03
N TYR A 244 4.39 -6.99 17.94
CA TYR A 244 3.73 -7.37 16.71
C TYR A 244 3.82 -6.27 15.63
N ILE A 245 3.58 -5.01 16.01
CA ILE A 245 3.73 -3.85 15.11
C ILE A 245 5.20 -3.65 14.73
N LYS A 246 6.11 -3.71 15.69
CA LYS A 246 7.54 -3.48 15.46
C LYS A 246 8.11 -4.49 14.46
N GLU A 247 7.78 -5.74 14.59
CA GLU A 247 8.26 -6.81 13.70
C GLU A 247 7.65 -6.75 12.30
N ASN A 248 6.34 -6.49 12.19
CA ASN A 248 5.61 -6.68 10.94
C ASN A 248 5.35 -5.38 10.16
N ILE A 249 5.31 -4.22 10.82
CA ILE A 249 5.11 -2.92 10.16
C ILE A 249 6.41 -2.13 10.13
N LEU A 250 7.07 -1.97 11.28
CA LEU A 250 8.31 -1.20 11.35
C LEU A 250 9.53 -1.99 10.85
N HIS A 251 9.42 -3.31 10.67
CA HIS A 251 10.53 -4.18 10.29
C HIS A 251 11.75 -3.97 11.20
N ASN A 252 11.52 -3.98 12.51
CA ASN A 252 12.51 -3.76 13.58
C ASN A 252 13.23 -2.40 13.56
N ARG A 253 12.80 -1.46 12.74
CA ARG A 253 13.32 -0.08 12.76
C ARG A 253 12.80 0.67 13.98
N GLU A 254 13.50 1.71 14.38
CA GLU A 254 13.08 2.54 15.52
C GLU A 254 11.87 3.43 15.17
N THR A 255 11.79 3.86 13.92
CA THR A 255 10.71 4.70 13.39
C THR A 255 10.55 4.51 11.89
N LEU A 256 9.40 4.95 11.35
CA LEU A 256 9.14 5.10 9.92
C LEU A 256 8.57 6.48 9.65
N PRO A 257 8.85 7.09 8.49
CA PRO A 257 8.14 8.27 8.05
C PRO A 257 6.71 7.92 7.61
N ILE A 258 5.80 8.89 7.69
CA ILE A 258 4.55 8.83 6.93
C ILE A 258 4.90 8.83 5.43
N GLY A 259 4.32 7.91 4.68
CA GLY A 259 4.64 7.75 3.25
C GLY A 259 3.73 8.58 2.36
N GLU A 260 2.44 8.43 2.54
CA GLU A 260 1.43 8.99 1.66
C GLU A 260 0.26 9.53 2.46
N PHE A 261 -0.38 10.56 1.91
CA PHE A 261 -1.69 11.03 2.31
C PHE A 261 -2.60 11.01 1.09
N ALA A 262 -3.67 10.22 1.15
CA ALA A 262 -4.63 10.06 0.08
C ALA A 262 -6.05 10.39 0.53
N ILE A 263 -6.87 10.86 -0.38
CA ILE A 263 -8.30 11.09 -0.19
C ILE A 263 -9.05 10.26 -1.23
N GLY A 264 -9.77 9.23 -0.76
CA GLY A 264 -10.67 8.45 -1.60
C GLY A 264 -11.89 9.26 -2.01
N THR A 265 -12.15 9.34 -3.30
CA THR A 265 -13.25 10.10 -3.89
C THR A 265 -14.37 9.22 -4.44
N ASN A 266 -14.13 7.89 -4.56
CA ASN A 266 -15.12 6.94 -5.10
C ASN A 266 -16.21 6.61 -4.08
N THR A 267 -17.22 7.47 -4.01
CA THR A 267 -18.38 7.26 -3.12
C THR A 267 -19.24 6.07 -3.54
N THR A 268 -19.21 5.67 -4.81
CA THR A 268 -19.93 4.49 -5.32
C THR A 268 -19.33 3.20 -4.74
N ALA A 269 -17.99 3.07 -4.74
CA ALA A 269 -17.31 1.96 -4.09
C ALA A 269 -17.58 1.91 -2.57
N TYR A 270 -17.57 3.06 -1.90
CA TYR A 270 -17.92 3.15 -0.49
C TYR A 270 -19.36 2.65 -0.20
N VAL A 271 -20.34 3.05 -1.04
CA VAL A 271 -21.73 2.62 -0.89
C VAL A 271 -21.86 1.12 -1.14
N MET A 272 -21.18 0.59 -2.17
CA MET A 272 -21.13 -0.85 -2.46
C MET A 272 -20.56 -1.63 -1.27
N GLY A 273 -19.39 -1.21 -0.75
CA GLY A 273 -18.76 -1.84 0.41
C GLY A 273 -19.72 -1.96 1.59
N ARG A 274 -20.42 -0.88 1.92
CA ARG A 274 -21.42 -0.86 3.00
C ARG A 274 -22.66 -1.71 2.72
N LYS A 275 -23.15 -1.69 1.47
CA LYS A 275 -24.31 -2.49 1.06
C LYS A 275 -24.11 -3.98 1.30
N PHE A 276 -22.91 -4.47 1.03
CA PHE A 276 -22.56 -5.88 1.14
C PHE A 276 -21.77 -6.26 2.40
N GLY A 277 -21.39 -5.27 3.22
CA GLY A 277 -20.58 -5.49 4.43
C GLY A 277 -19.17 -6.00 4.13
N ILE A 278 -18.57 -5.52 3.05
CA ILE A 278 -17.26 -5.95 2.54
C ILE A 278 -16.20 -4.85 2.61
N GLU A 279 -16.45 -3.77 3.37
CA GLU A 279 -15.53 -2.62 3.46
C GLU A 279 -14.10 -3.01 3.87
N ALA A 280 -13.95 -4.08 4.65
CA ALA A 280 -12.64 -4.58 5.05
C ALA A 280 -11.97 -5.48 4.01
N LYS A 281 -12.64 -5.73 2.87
CA LYS A 281 -12.17 -6.60 1.79
C LYS A 281 -11.93 -5.86 0.47
N LEU A 282 -12.27 -4.57 0.45
CA LEU A 282 -12.09 -3.66 -0.69
C LEU A 282 -10.76 -2.93 -0.61
#